data_9bad23eaafdf72b43bb6d40543b5b1c4
#
_entry.id   9bad23eaafdf72b43bb6d40543b5b1c4
#
_cell.length_a   1.000
_cell.length_b   1.000
_cell.length_c   1.000
_cell.angle_alpha   90.00
_cell.angle_beta   90.00
_cell.angle_gamma   90.00
#
_symmetry.space_group_name_H-M   'P 1'
#
loop_
_entity.id
_entity.type
_entity.pdbx_description
1 polymer ?
#
loop_
_entity_poly.entity_id
_entity_poly.type
_entity_poly.pdbx_seq_one_letter_code
_entity_poly.pdbx_strand_id
1 'polypeptide(L)'
;QYISVFKMSITRHKKYPYLVLNQIATMKKIFLISTFAFSLSVNAQQGLAYQKPSQEILDLVDVNLAPSVLMDDKKENVILLYRNAYKSINDLAQIELRLGGLRIDPKTNIGSRTNYYYTVEIKRMSKLSDKPSKIEGMPENAKLSNFTWSPDQSKIAFTNTTEQGVAVWLLNVKKAEVK
;
A
#
# COMPACT_ATOMS: atom_id res chain seq x y z
N GLN A 1 61.99 -10.54 -70.74
CA GLN A 1 61.20 -10.63 -69.46
C GLN A 1 61.64 -9.48 -68.56
N TYR A 2 60.77 -8.47 -68.49
CA TYR A 2 61.08 -7.24 -67.72
C TYR A 2 60.34 -7.27 -66.38
N ILE A 3 61.09 -7.27 -65.28
CA ILE A 3 60.61 -7.08 -63.97
C ILE A 3 60.66 -5.56 -63.65
N SER A 4 59.55 -4.89 -63.73
CA SER A 4 59.44 -3.48 -63.34
C SER A 4 59.40 -3.38 -61.81
N VAL A 5 60.51 -2.87 -61.23
CA VAL A 5 60.61 -2.54 -59.80
C VAL A 5 59.89 -1.21 -59.55
N PHE A 6 58.70 -1.28 -58.95
CA PHE A 6 57.96 -0.10 -58.50
C PHE A 6 58.60 0.49 -57.25
N LYS A 7 59.37 1.58 -57.44
CA LYS A 7 60.05 2.29 -56.35
C LYS A 7 59.03 3.22 -55.72
N MET A 8 58.44 2.79 -54.60
CA MET A 8 57.50 3.61 -53.82
C MET A 8 58.28 4.68 -53.06
N SER A 9 58.18 5.92 -53.54
CA SER A 9 58.78 7.10 -52.89
C SER A 9 57.90 7.46 -51.70
N ILE A 10 58.39 7.16 -50.49
CA ILE A 10 57.78 7.62 -49.24
C ILE A 10 58.22 9.06 -49.02
N THR A 11 57.44 9.99 -49.47
CA THR A 11 57.59 11.42 -49.13
C THR A 11 57.18 11.59 -47.64
N ARG A 12 58.18 11.73 -46.81
CA ARG A 12 58.01 12.01 -45.37
C ARG A 12 57.55 13.47 -45.21
N HIS A 13 56.23 13.68 -45.15
CA HIS A 13 55.65 14.98 -44.78
C HIS A 13 55.93 15.29 -43.31
N LYS A 14 57.06 15.93 -43.05
CA LYS A 14 57.33 16.63 -41.81
C LYS A 14 56.54 17.93 -41.83
N LYS A 15 55.27 17.91 -41.44
CA LYS A 15 54.54 19.15 -41.29
C LYS A 15 53.58 19.09 -40.06
N TYR A 16 53.90 19.88 -39.05
CA TYR A 16 53.06 20.42 -38.00
C TYR A 16 52.65 19.51 -36.84
N PRO A 17 53.57 19.06 -35.98
CA PRO A 17 53.21 18.38 -34.73
C PRO A 17 52.34 19.28 -33.79
N TYR A 18 52.52 20.59 -33.88
CA TYR A 18 51.80 21.57 -33.04
C TYR A 18 50.32 21.69 -33.41
N LEU A 19 49.94 21.54 -34.67
CA LEU A 19 48.53 21.58 -35.09
C LEU A 19 47.77 20.35 -34.60
N VAL A 20 48.40 19.17 -34.66
CA VAL A 20 47.78 17.93 -34.16
C VAL A 20 47.64 17.94 -32.64
N LEU A 21 48.64 18.43 -31.91
CA LEU A 21 48.59 18.60 -30.45
C LEU A 21 47.49 19.57 -30.03
N ASN A 22 47.32 20.71 -30.71
CA ASN A 22 46.26 21.64 -30.43
C ASN A 22 44.84 21.05 -30.74
N GLN A 23 44.71 20.30 -31.79
CA GLN A 23 43.44 19.62 -32.10
C GLN A 23 43.05 18.58 -31.06
N ILE A 24 44.04 17.77 -30.60
CA ILE A 24 43.82 16.79 -29.53
C ILE A 24 43.45 17.47 -28.21
N ALA A 25 44.09 18.60 -27.88
CA ALA A 25 43.77 19.35 -26.67
C ALA A 25 42.36 19.98 -26.72
N THR A 26 41.96 20.44 -27.89
CA THR A 26 40.58 21.03 -28.11
C THR A 26 39.54 19.93 -28.04
N MET A 27 39.74 18.76 -28.65
CA MET A 27 38.82 17.63 -28.59
C MET A 27 38.65 17.10 -27.16
N LYS A 28 39.74 17.04 -26.37
CA LYS A 28 39.68 16.69 -24.93
C LYS A 28 38.82 17.68 -24.13
N LYS A 29 38.95 18.97 -24.37
CA LYS A 29 38.11 20.01 -23.73
C LYS A 29 36.65 19.90 -24.11
N ILE A 30 36.34 19.67 -25.38
CA ILE A 30 34.95 19.49 -25.85
C ILE A 30 34.35 18.23 -25.24
N PHE A 31 35.10 17.14 -25.16
CA PHE A 31 34.65 15.90 -24.55
C PHE A 31 34.38 16.07 -23.05
N LEU A 32 35.23 16.78 -22.32
CA LEU A 32 35.05 17.09 -20.90
C LEU A 32 33.81 17.97 -20.66
N ILE A 33 33.58 18.98 -21.49
CA ILE A 33 32.42 19.87 -21.39
C ILE A 33 31.13 19.09 -21.72
N SER A 34 31.17 18.21 -22.73
CA SER A 34 30.04 17.35 -23.09
C SER A 34 29.67 16.38 -21.97
N THR A 35 30.66 15.75 -21.34
CA THR A 35 30.45 14.83 -20.21
C THR A 35 29.88 15.57 -19.00
N PHE A 36 30.37 16.77 -18.71
CA PHE A 36 29.86 17.62 -17.63
C PHE A 36 28.42 18.10 -17.91
N ALA A 37 28.12 18.49 -19.15
CA ALA A 37 26.74 18.88 -19.53
C ALA A 37 25.76 17.70 -19.44
N PHE A 38 26.20 16.48 -19.76
CA PHE A 38 25.38 15.27 -19.65
C PHE A 38 25.08 14.90 -18.18
N SER A 39 26.02 15.14 -17.27
CA SER A 39 25.81 14.87 -15.83
C SER A 39 24.81 15.83 -15.16
N LEU A 40 24.55 17.03 -15.73
CA LEU A 40 23.54 17.95 -15.24
C LEU A 40 22.12 17.54 -15.62
N SER A 41 21.95 16.65 -16.61
CA SER A 41 20.63 16.20 -17.09
C SER A 41 20.04 15.06 -16.24
N VAL A 42 20.79 14.49 -15.30
CA VAL A 42 20.36 13.32 -14.48
C VAL A 42 19.38 13.71 -13.36
N ASN A 43 19.18 14.98 -13.10
CA ASN A 43 18.22 15.44 -12.07
C ASN A 43 16.74 15.43 -12.52
N ALA A 44 16.43 14.92 -13.71
CA ALA A 44 15.08 14.91 -14.27
C ALA A 44 14.13 13.87 -13.66
N GLN A 45 14.59 13.08 -12.67
CA GLN A 45 13.73 12.11 -11.95
C GLN A 45 13.45 12.54 -10.50
N GLN A 46 13.41 13.83 -10.21
CA GLN A 46 12.83 14.29 -8.95
C GLN A 46 11.33 14.01 -8.99
N GLY A 47 10.98 12.96 -8.26
CA GLY A 47 9.67 12.56 -7.82
C GLY A 47 8.50 13.27 -8.50
N LEU A 48 7.97 12.68 -9.56
CA LEU A 48 6.60 13.00 -9.97
C LEU A 48 5.74 12.82 -8.71
N ALA A 49 5.35 13.93 -8.09
CA ALA A 49 4.40 13.89 -7.00
C ALA A 49 3.20 13.10 -7.50
N TYR A 50 2.77 12.13 -6.70
CA TYR A 50 1.61 11.30 -6.99
C TYR A 50 0.46 12.22 -7.35
N GLN A 51 0.04 12.20 -8.61
CA GLN A 51 -1.06 13.04 -9.06
C GLN A 51 -2.34 12.44 -8.49
N LYS A 52 -3.02 13.20 -7.65
CA LYS A 52 -4.37 12.82 -7.22
C LYS A 52 -5.32 12.94 -8.41
N PRO A 53 -6.22 11.98 -8.60
CA PRO A 53 -7.31 12.12 -9.56
C PRO A 53 -8.17 13.36 -9.27
N SER A 54 -8.99 13.77 -10.24
CA SER A 54 -9.98 14.84 -10.00
C SER A 54 -10.95 14.44 -8.88
N GLN A 55 -11.52 15.41 -8.18
CA GLN A 55 -12.44 15.15 -7.06
C GLN A 55 -13.63 14.29 -7.49
N GLU A 56 -14.13 14.47 -8.69
CA GLU A 56 -15.21 13.66 -9.26
C GLU A 56 -14.87 12.17 -9.35
N ILE A 57 -13.62 11.83 -9.70
CA ILE A 57 -13.14 10.45 -9.71
C ILE A 57 -12.95 9.94 -8.29
N LEU A 58 -12.44 10.77 -7.38
CA LEU A 58 -12.27 10.40 -5.97
C LEU A 58 -13.62 10.09 -5.32
N ASP A 59 -14.65 10.90 -5.58
CA ASP A 59 -15.99 10.71 -5.05
C ASP A 59 -16.64 9.39 -5.52
N LEU A 60 -16.26 8.90 -6.70
CA LEU A 60 -16.71 7.60 -7.21
C LEU A 60 -15.98 6.41 -6.60
N VAL A 61 -14.71 6.58 -6.24
CA VAL A 61 -13.83 5.49 -5.77
C VAL A 61 -13.79 5.43 -4.25
N ASP A 62 -13.85 6.57 -3.56
CA ASP A 62 -13.76 6.67 -2.10
C ASP A 62 -15.16 6.57 -1.44
N VAL A 63 -15.91 5.56 -1.84
CA VAL A 63 -17.26 5.29 -1.31
C VAL A 63 -17.14 4.35 -0.12
N ASN A 64 -17.82 4.69 0.97
CA ASN A 64 -17.98 3.80 2.10
C ASN A 64 -18.75 2.54 1.69
N LEU A 65 -18.19 1.38 1.98
CA LEU A 65 -18.88 0.11 1.74
C LEU A 65 -20.14 0.02 2.60
N ALA A 66 -21.17 -0.61 2.05
CA ALA A 66 -22.31 -1.01 2.85
C ALA A 66 -21.86 -1.91 4.01
N PRO A 67 -22.39 -1.72 5.22
CA PRO A 67 -22.03 -2.53 6.37
C PRO A 67 -22.44 -4.00 6.18
N SER A 68 -21.64 -4.91 6.71
CA SER A 68 -22.05 -6.30 6.88
C SER A 68 -23.11 -6.37 7.98
N VAL A 69 -24.15 -7.17 7.76
CA VAL A 69 -25.29 -7.28 8.66
C VAL A 69 -25.24 -8.61 9.40
N LEU A 70 -25.30 -8.56 10.73
CA LEU A 70 -25.41 -9.71 11.59
C LEU A 70 -26.70 -9.58 12.42
N MET A 71 -27.66 -10.49 12.22
CA MET A 71 -28.95 -10.48 12.94
C MET A 71 -29.00 -11.61 13.97
N ASP A 72 -29.78 -11.38 15.02
CA ASP A 72 -30.16 -12.44 15.96
C ASP A 72 -31.22 -13.38 15.33
N ASP A 73 -31.38 -14.57 15.91
CA ASP A 73 -32.34 -15.59 15.42
C ASP A 73 -33.78 -15.09 15.45
N LYS A 74 -34.11 -14.22 16.38
CA LYS A 74 -35.47 -13.62 16.51
C LYS A 74 -35.67 -12.45 15.56
N LYS A 75 -34.62 -12.01 14.85
CA LYS A 75 -34.69 -10.84 13.96
C LYS A 75 -35.12 -9.54 14.65
N GLU A 76 -34.80 -9.40 15.94
CA GLU A 76 -35.14 -8.22 16.74
C GLU A 76 -33.99 -7.20 16.72
N ASN A 77 -32.76 -7.69 16.76
CA ASN A 77 -31.57 -6.87 16.80
C ASN A 77 -30.69 -7.06 15.56
N VAL A 78 -30.18 -5.96 15.06
CA VAL A 78 -29.31 -5.89 13.89
C VAL A 78 -28.00 -5.25 14.29
N ILE A 79 -26.92 -5.92 14.03
CA ILE A 79 -25.57 -5.40 14.20
C ILE A 79 -25.01 -5.05 12.84
N LEU A 80 -24.61 -3.82 12.67
CA LEU A 80 -23.98 -3.30 11.47
C LEU A 80 -22.48 -3.22 11.69
N LEU A 81 -21.73 -3.89 10.83
CA LEU A 81 -20.28 -4.01 10.91
C LEU A 81 -19.66 -3.26 9.73
N TYR A 82 -18.92 -2.19 10.01
CA TYR A 82 -18.32 -1.33 9.00
C TYR A 82 -16.84 -1.67 8.81
N ARG A 83 -16.43 -1.75 7.56
CA ARG A 83 -15.04 -1.98 7.17
C ARG A 83 -14.61 -1.00 6.09
N ASN A 84 -13.32 -0.76 5.96
CA ASN A 84 -12.76 0.02 4.87
C ASN A 84 -12.85 -0.77 3.55
N ALA A 85 -13.02 -0.06 2.44
CA ALA A 85 -13.05 -0.67 1.11
C ALA A 85 -11.72 -1.34 0.77
N TYR A 86 -10.61 -0.71 1.17
CA TYR A 86 -9.26 -1.15 0.86
C TYR A 86 -8.42 -1.28 2.13
N LYS A 87 -7.48 -2.21 2.11
CA LYS A 87 -6.44 -2.30 3.14
C LYS A 87 -5.47 -1.14 2.97
N SER A 88 -4.96 -0.64 4.09
CA SER A 88 -3.90 0.36 4.06
C SER A 88 -2.60 -0.22 3.50
N ILE A 89 -1.71 0.62 2.99
CA ILE A 89 -0.37 0.22 2.55
C ILE A 89 0.39 -0.43 3.71
N ASN A 90 0.19 0.06 4.93
CA ASN A 90 0.80 -0.50 6.14
C ASN A 90 0.32 -1.92 6.42
N ASP A 91 -0.98 -2.22 6.24
CA ASP A 91 -1.51 -3.57 6.40
C ASP A 91 -0.99 -4.52 5.31
N LEU A 92 -0.77 -4.02 4.10
CA LEU A 92 -0.23 -4.81 2.99
C LEU A 92 1.28 -5.05 3.09
N ALA A 93 2.02 -4.15 3.73
CA ALA A 93 3.46 -4.21 3.90
C ALA A 93 3.89 -5.05 5.13
N GLN A 94 2.95 -5.56 5.93
CA GLN A 94 3.27 -6.38 7.09
C GLN A 94 4.00 -7.67 6.70
N ILE A 95 4.96 -8.05 7.54
CA ILE A 95 5.69 -9.32 7.39
C ILE A 95 4.71 -10.47 7.60
N GLU A 96 4.68 -11.41 6.67
CA GLU A 96 3.84 -12.60 6.76
C GLU A 96 4.68 -13.88 6.63
N LEU A 97 4.36 -14.89 7.41
CA LEU A 97 4.86 -16.26 7.22
C LEU A 97 3.98 -16.97 6.20
N ARG A 98 4.62 -17.63 5.25
CA ARG A 98 3.95 -18.41 4.20
C ARG A 98 4.22 -19.89 4.43
N LEU A 99 3.22 -20.61 4.92
CA LEU A 99 3.31 -22.01 5.29
C LEU A 99 2.25 -22.81 4.53
N GLY A 100 2.65 -23.53 3.49
CA GLY A 100 1.74 -24.43 2.77
C GLY A 100 0.45 -23.77 2.25
N GLY A 101 0.52 -22.51 1.79
CA GLY A 101 -0.64 -21.73 1.35
C GLY A 101 -1.27 -20.85 2.44
N LEU A 102 -0.98 -21.09 3.70
CA LEU A 102 -1.39 -20.20 4.80
C LEU A 102 -0.50 -18.96 4.83
N ARG A 103 -1.10 -17.82 5.15
CA ARG A 103 -0.41 -16.55 5.37
C ARG A 103 -0.70 -16.10 6.79
N ILE A 104 0.31 -16.15 7.63
CA ILE A 104 0.19 -15.95 9.07
C ILE A 104 0.98 -14.70 9.48
N ASP A 105 0.39 -13.87 10.31
CA ASP A 105 1.08 -12.80 11.00
C ASP A 105 1.91 -13.42 12.14
N PRO A 106 3.25 -13.29 12.14
CA PRO A 106 4.11 -13.91 13.14
C PRO A 106 3.94 -13.34 14.56
N LYS A 107 3.35 -12.14 14.70
CA LYS A 107 3.13 -11.50 15.99
C LYS A 107 1.88 -12.02 16.69
N THR A 108 0.81 -12.20 15.92
CA THR A 108 -0.52 -12.55 16.46
C THR A 108 -0.91 -14.01 16.21
N ASN A 109 -0.18 -14.71 15.34
CA ASN A 109 -0.43 -16.08 14.91
C ASN A 109 -1.79 -16.29 14.22
N ILE A 110 -2.41 -15.22 13.73
CA ILE A 110 -3.65 -15.26 12.95
C ILE A 110 -3.37 -15.03 11.46
N GLY A 111 -4.39 -15.21 10.62
CA GLY A 111 -4.25 -14.95 9.19
C GLY A 111 -3.89 -13.49 8.90
N SER A 112 -2.76 -13.24 8.23
CA SER A 112 -2.31 -11.89 7.86
C SER A 112 -3.25 -11.18 6.87
N ARG A 113 -4.13 -11.94 6.21
CA ARG A 113 -5.10 -11.43 5.23
C ARG A 113 -6.49 -11.24 5.81
N THR A 114 -6.67 -11.31 7.12
CA THR A 114 -7.94 -11.07 7.81
C THR A 114 -8.49 -9.70 7.46
N ASN A 115 -9.78 -9.63 7.15
CA ASN A 115 -10.50 -8.38 6.98
C ASN A 115 -11.06 -7.95 8.35
N TYR A 116 -10.75 -6.72 8.74
CA TYR A 116 -11.19 -6.19 10.01
C TYR A 116 -12.37 -5.23 9.85
N TYR A 117 -13.22 -5.23 10.87
CA TYR A 117 -14.25 -4.21 11.05
C TYR A 117 -13.72 -3.18 12.06
N TYR A 118 -14.01 -1.92 11.81
CA TYR A 118 -13.51 -0.81 12.62
C TYR A 118 -14.60 -0.11 13.42
N THR A 119 -15.85 -0.30 12.99
CA THR A 119 -17.01 0.30 13.65
C THR A 119 -18.14 -0.72 13.72
N VAL A 120 -18.83 -0.72 14.86
CA VAL A 120 -19.97 -1.59 15.12
C VAL A 120 -21.13 -0.71 15.59
N GLU A 121 -22.30 -0.94 15.04
CA GLU A 121 -23.53 -0.26 15.45
C GLU A 121 -24.63 -1.28 15.75
N ILE A 122 -25.48 -0.96 16.72
CA ILE A 122 -26.64 -1.77 17.08
C ILE A 122 -27.90 -1.02 16.66
N LYS A 123 -28.78 -1.70 15.93
CA LYS A 123 -30.13 -1.21 15.61
C LYS A 123 -31.17 -2.24 15.99
N ARG A 124 -32.39 -1.80 16.30
CA ARG A 124 -33.55 -2.67 16.45
C ARG A 124 -34.33 -2.72 15.15
N MET A 125 -34.79 -3.89 14.75
CA MET A 125 -35.60 -4.04 13.53
C MET A 125 -36.89 -3.21 13.56
N SER A 126 -37.52 -3.08 14.73
CA SER A 126 -38.71 -2.25 14.89
C SER A 126 -38.46 -0.73 14.76
N LYS A 127 -37.19 -0.32 14.76
CA LYS A 127 -36.73 1.08 14.77
C LYS A 127 -35.53 1.32 13.89
N LEU A 128 -35.51 0.77 12.66
CA LEU A 128 -34.40 0.87 11.73
C LEU A 128 -34.09 2.31 11.30
N SER A 129 -35.12 3.18 11.29
CA SER A 129 -34.95 4.61 10.97
C SER A 129 -34.29 5.41 12.08
N ASP A 130 -34.28 4.91 13.32
CA ASP A 130 -33.66 5.60 14.44
C ASP A 130 -32.13 5.61 14.30
N LYS A 131 -31.51 6.58 14.95
CA LYS A 131 -30.06 6.60 15.05
C LYS A 131 -29.55 5.34 15.77
N PRO A 132 -28.44 4.77 15.33
CA PRO A 132 -27.86 3.60 15.98
C PRO A 132 -27.47 3.91 17.42
N SER A 133 -27.62 2.93 18.31
CA SER A 133 -27.14 3.06 19.68
C SER A 133 -25.62 3.09 19.70
N LYS A 134 -25.05 4.08 20.38
CA LYS A 134 -23.62 4.14 20.63
C LYS A 134 -23.22 3.00 21.57
N ILE A 135 -22.20 2.27 21.21
CA ILE A 135 -21.64 1.19 22.04
C ILE A 135 -20.59 1.79 22.97
N GLU A 136 -20.74 1.56 24.26
CA GLU A 136 -19.77 2.00 25.26
C GLU A 136 -18.67 0.95 25.47
N GLY A 137 -17.46 1.41 25.77
CA GLY A 137 -16.31 0.54 26.05
C GLY A 137 -15.62 -0.05 24.83
N MET A 138 -15.94 0.40 23.61
CA MET A 138 -15.24 -0.07 22.41
C MET A 138 -13.77 0.35 22.43
N PRO A 139 -12.85 -0.56 22.04
CA PRO A 139 -11.43 -0.22 21.99
C PRO A 139 -11.14 0.85 20.94
N GLU A 140 -10.20 1.73 21.24
CA GLU A 140 -9.67 2.68 20.26
C GLU A 140 -8.90 1.92 19.17
N ASN A 141 -8.95 2.43 17.94
CA ASN A 141 -8.29 1.82 16.78
C ASN A 141 -8.62 0.32 16.61
N ALA A 142 -9.88 -0.04 16.86
CA ALA A 142 -10.36 -1.40 16.84
C ALA A 142 -10.07 -2.11 15.50
N LYS A 143 -9.53 -3.33 15.57
CA LYS A 143 -9.41 -4.27 14.46
C LYS A 143 -10.21 -5.52 14.83
N LEU A 144 -11.50 -5.47 14.54
CA LEU A 144 -12.48 -6.47 15.01
C LEU A 144 -12.72 -7.56 13.98
N SER A 145 -12.86 -8.80 14.46
CA SER A 145 -13.19 -9.96 13.61
C SER A 145 -13.89 -11.06 14.43
N ASN A 146 -14.29 -12.15 13.78
CA ASN A 146 -14.84 -13.36 14.40
C ASN A 146 -16.06 -13.11 15.28
N PHE A 147 -17.05 -12.36 14.76
CA PHE A 147 -18.29 -12.10 15.48
C PHE A 147 -19.16 -13.34 15.59
N THR A 148 -19.57 -13.69 16.80
CA THR A 148 -20.40 -14.86 17.07
C THR A 148 -21.42 -14.54 18.15
N TRP A 149 -22.68 -14.87 17.92
CA TRP A 149 -23.74 -14.76 18.92
C TRP A 149 -23.59 -15.80 20.03
N SER A 150 -23.94 -15.43 21.26
CA SER A 150 -24.17 -16.40 22.33
C SER A 150 -25.42 -17.23 22.03
N PRO A 151 -25.51 -18.48 22.56
CA PRO A 151 -26.68 -19.34 22.33
C PRO A 151 -28.02 -18.69 22.74
N ASP A 152 -28.02 -17.84 23.76
CA ASP A 152 -29.19 -17.11 24.24
C ASP A 152 -29.46 -15.79 23.50
N GLN A 153 -28.63 -15.46 22.48
CA GLN A 153 -28.70 -14.26 21.67
C GLN A 153 -28.63 -12.93 22.49
N SER A 154 -28.15 -12.98 23.72
CA SER A 154 -28.02 -11.78 24.56
C SER A 154 -26.69 -11.04 24.41
N LYS A 155 -25.68 -11.75 23.92
CA LYS A 155 -24.30 -11.26 23.79
C LYS A 155 -23.70 -11.64 22.46
N ILE A 156 -22.67 -10.90 22.07
CA ILE A 156 -21.83 -11.20 20.91
C ILE A 156 -20.39 -11.27 21.39
N ALA A 157 -19.71 -12.36 21.09
CA ALA A 157 -18.28 -12.46 21.21
C ALA A 157 -17.62 -12.03 19.92
N PHE A 158 -16.50 -11.31 20.02
CA PHE A 158 -15.66 -10.94 18.88
C PHE A 158 -14.20 -10.81 19.31
N THR A 159 -13.30 -10.83 18.36
CA THR A 159 -11.88 -10.64 18.63
C THR A 159 -11.44 -9.25 18.23
N ASN A 160 -10.58 -8.65 19.04
CA ASN A 160 -9.85 -7.43 18.72
C ASN A 160 -8.36 -7.76 18.57
N THR A 161 -7.78 -7.45 17.42
CA THR A 161 -6.38 -7.69 17.11
C THR A 161 -5.57 -6.43 17.33
N THR A 162 -4.57 -6.51 18.20
CA THR A 162 -3.62 -5.44 18.49
C THR A 162 -2.19 -5.87 18.13
N GLU A 163 -1.23 -5.00 18.28
CA GLU A 163 0.19 -5.34 18.11
C GLU A 163 0.70 -6.33 19.16
N GLN A 164 0.04 -6.39 20.33
CA GLN A 164 0.40 -7.27 21.45
C GLN A 164 -0.24 -8.65 21.34
N GLY A 165 -1.26 -8.80 20.51
CA GLY A 165 -1.98 -10.08 20.35
C GLY A 165 -3.46 -9.92 20.03
N VAL A 166 -4.21 -10.98 20.27
CA VAL A 166 -5.65 -11.06 20.02
C VAL A 166 -6.38 -11.18 21.36
N ALA A 167 -7.28 -10.27 21.63
CA ALA A 167 -8.13 -10.29 22.81
C ALA A 167 -9.57 -10.63 22.43
N VAL A 168 -10.26 -11.41 23.27
CA VAL A 168 -11.69 -11.70 23.12
C VAL A 168 -12.50 -10.69 23.93
N TRP A 169 -13.49 -10.12 23.29
CA TRP A 169 -14.38 -9.12 23.83
C TRP A 169 -15.83 -9.59 23.78
N LEU A 170 -16.65 -9.12 24.72
CA LEU A 170 -18.06 -9.47 24.82
C LEU A 170 -18.90 -8.21 24.77
N LEU A 171 -19.79 -8.12 23.78
CA LEU A 171 -20.80 -7.07 23.65
C LEU A 171 -22.11 -7.54 24.24
N ASN A 172 -22.61 -6.84 25.25
CA ASN A 172 -23.98 -7.00 25.71
C ASN A 172 -24.91 -6.18 24.82
N VAL A 173 -25.77 -6.87 24.08
CA VAL A 173 -26.61 -6.22 23.06
C VAL A 173 -27.70 -5.32 23.66
N LYS A 174 -28.28 -5.72 24.81
CA LYS A 174 -29.32 -4.93 25.48
C LYS A 174 -28.79 -3.65 26.10
N LYS A 175 -27.58 -3.73 26.68
CA LYS A 175 -26.93 -2.59 27.33
C LYS A 175 -26.11 -1.73 26.39
N ALA A 176 -25.77 -2.23 25.20
CA ALA A 176 -24.83 -1.64 24.27
C ALA A 176 -23.46 -1.36 24.92
N GLU A 177 -22.96 -2.29 25.73
CA GLU A 177 -21.72 -2.18 26.52
C GLU A 177 -20.78 -3.34 26.18
N VAL A 178 -19.50 -3.04 26.05
CA VAL A 178 -18.44 -4.03 25.77
C VAL A 178 -17.55 -4.22 26.99
N LYS A 179 -17.15 -5.45 27.23
CA LYS A 179 -16.19 -5.87 28.27
C LYS A 179 -15.15 -6.81 27.69
#